data_2011d61c4195e665362ff10f94dd59db
#
_entry.id   2011d61c4195e665362ff10f94dd59db
#
_cell.length_a   1.000
_cell.length_b   1.000
_cell.length_c   1.000
_cell.angle_alpha   90.00
_cell.angle_beta   90.00
_cell.angle_gamma   90.00
#
_symmetry.space_group_name_H-M   'P 1'
#
loop_
_entity.id
_entity.type
_entity.pdbx_description
1 polymer ?
#
loop_
_entity_poly.entity_id
_entity_poly.type
_entity_poly.pdbx_seq_one_letter_code
_entity_poly.pdbx_strand_id
1 'polypeptide(L)'
;MSEKVLDASKVRAKKMMLLFGLLSITMTFAGLTSAYLVSKGRPDWLVDLELPITFFYSTIILLLSSITIHIAKLNLSKSRPKKIILRWLVATLILGICFVFLQLISFKDLIEMGYFFAGAQSTITTSFIYVLTFLHATHLFAGIIVLSVLIYKTYFNKYLVNKLGFNLGVTFWHFLDVLWLYLFLFFYFFG
;
A
#
# COMPACT_ATOMS: atom_id res chain seq x y z
N MET A 1 -39.89 4.42 -6.66
CA MET A 1 -39.12 3.24 -7.11
C MET A 1 -37.84 3.62 -7.86
N SER A 2 -37.82 4.74 -8.57
CA SER A 2 -36.67 5.25 -9.38
C SER A 2 -35.44 5.65 -8.55
N GLU A 3 -35.59 6.35 -7.44
CA GLU A 3 -34.47 6.92 -6.63
C GLU A 3 -33.64 5.84 -5.92
N LYS A 4 -34.25 4.79 -5.37
CA LYS A 4 -33.56 3.64 -4.78
C LYS A 4 -32.75 2.83 -5.81
N VAL A 5 -33.23 2.74 -7.05
CA VAL A 5 -32.53 2.03 -8.14
C VAL A 5 -31.31 2.85 -8.60
N LEU A 6 -31.46 4.17 -8.70
CA LEU A 6 -30.34 5.09 -9.02
C LEU A 6 -29.25 5.06 -7.95
N ASP A 7 -29.61 4.95 -6.68
CA ASP A 7 -28.63 4.88 -5.58
C ASP A 7 -27.89 3.53 -5.57
N ALA A 8 -28.58 2.42 -5.83
CA ALA A 8 -27.97 1.09 -5.98
C ALA A 8 -27.00 1.02 -7.18
N SER A 9 -27.34 1.66 -8.30
CA SER A 9 -26.47 1.71 -9.48
C SER A 9 -25.19 2.52 -9.21
N LYS A 10 -25.29 3.67 -8.54
CA LYS A 10 -24.13 4.49 -8.12
C LYS A 10 -23.22 3.74 -7.14
N VAL A 11 -23.80 2.96 -6.21
CA VAL A 11 -23.02 2.12 -5.27
C VAL A 11 -22.25 1.05 -6.04
N ARG A 12 -22.90 0.38 -6.99
CA ARG A 12 -22.27 -0.64 -7.84
C ARG A 12 -21.14 -0.04 -8.70
N ALA A 13 -21.40 1.10 -9.34
CA ALA A 13 -20.39 1.80 -10.13
C ALA A 13 -19.12 2.13 -9.32
N LYS A 14 -19.26 2.69 -8.12
CA LYS A 14 -18.10 3.00 -7.24
C LYS A 14 -17.31 1.75 -6.84
N LYS A 15 -17.99 0.63 -6.55
CA LYS A 15 -17.30 -0.65 -6.25
C LYS A 15 -16.55 -1.18 -7.47
N MET A 16 -17.16 -1.11 -8.66
CA MET A 16 -16.52 -1.56 -9.90
C MET A 16 -15.33 -0.68 -10.27
N MET A 17 -15.41 0.63 -10.12
CA MET A 17 -14.28 1.54 -10.34
C MET A 17 -13.09 1.19 -9.44
N LEU A 18 -13.33 0.93 -8.14
CA LEU A 18 -12.26 0.49 -7.25
C LEU A 18 -11.69 -0.86 -7.71
N LEU A 19 -12.55 -1.84 -8.02
CA LEU A 19 -12.12 -3.18 -8.45
C LEU A 19 -11.22 -3.11 -9.69
N PHE A 20 -11.63 -2.36 -10.72
CA PHE A 20 -10.81 -2.18 -11.93
C PHE A 20 -9.48 -1.46 -11.63
N GLY A 21 -9.49 -0.46 -10.73
CA GLY A 21 -8.27 0.19 -10.27
C GLY A 21 -7.31 -0.79 -9.59
N LEU A 22 -7.80 -1.62 -8.66
CA LEU A 22 -7.01 -2.63 -7.97
C LEU A 22 -6.46 -3.68 -8.95
N LEU A 23 -7.28 -4.12 -9.91
CA LEU A 23 -6.86 -5.07 -10.94
C LEU A 23 -5.75 -4.49 -11.82
N SER A 24 -5.88 -3.22 -12.23
CA SER A 24 -4.85 -2.52 -13.02
C SER A 24 -3.52 -2.43 -12.27
N ILE A 25 -3.56 -2.07 -10.98
CA ILE A 25 -2.35 -2.03 -10.13
C ILE A 25 -1.73 -3.43 -10.04
N THR A 26 -2.54 -4.46 -9.76
CA THR A 26 -2.06 -5.86 -9.68
C THR A 26 -1.38 -6.29 -10.98
N MET A 27 -1.96 -5.99 -12.14
CA MET A 27 -1.37 -6.33 -13.43
C MET A 27 -0.05 -5.61 -13.67
N THR A 28 0.07 -4.33 -13.27
CA THR A 28 1.31 -3.57 -13.39
C THR A 28 2.44 -4.23 -12.57
N PHE A 29 2.17 -4.56 -11.31
CA PHE A 29 3.17 -5.21 -10.45
C PHE A 29 3.49 -6.64 -10.91
N ALA A 30 2.50 -7.42 -11.35
CA ALA A 30 2.71 -8.74 -11.91
C ALA A 30 3.59 -8.70 -13.17
N GLY A 31 3.37 -7.73 -14.06
CA GLY A 31 4.20 -7.51 -15.23
C GLY A 31 5.66 -7.16 -14.88
N LEU A 32 5.87 -6.27 -13.93
CA LEU A 32 7.20 -5.87 -13.50
C LEU A 32 7.96 -7.01 -12.78
N THR A 33 7.27 -7.76 -11.92
CA THR A 33 7.89 -8.92 -11.24
C THR A 33 8.17 -10.07 -12.23
N SER A 34 7.33 -10.25 -13.24
CA SER A 34 7.62 -11.18 -14.35
C SER A 34 8.84 -10.74 -15.15
N ALA A 35 8.94 -9.44 -15.48
CA ALA A 35 10.12 -8.89 -16.17
C ALA A 35 11.40 -9.06 -15.34
N TYR A 36 11.33 -8.89 -14.02
CA TYR A 36 12.42 -9.18 -13.09
C TYR A 36 12.90 -10.64 -13.22
N LEU A 37 11.98 -11.61 -13.17
CA LEU A 37 12.31 -13.04 -13.28
C LEU A 37 12.93 -13.40 -14.63
N VAL A 38 12.42 -12.85 -15.73
CA VAL A 38 12.96 -13.07 -17.08
C VAL A 38 14.36 -12.49 -17.20
N SER A 39 14.66 -11.40 -16.49
CA SER A 39 15.96 -10.73 -16.52
C SER A 39 17.07 -11.49 -15.76
N LYS A 40 16.76 -12.54 -15.00
CA LYS A 40 17.75 -13.36 -14.25
C LYS A 40 18.83 -14.00 -15.13
N GLY A 41 18.55 -14.23 -16.42
CA GLY A 41 19.53 -14.79 -17.37
C GLY A 41 20.57 -13.79 -17.88
N ARG A 42 20.55 -12.55 -17.46
CA ARG A 42 21.47 -11.52 -17.96
C ARG A 42 22.81 -11.56 -17.21
N PRO A 43 23.95 -11.22 -17.90
CA PRO A 43 25.27 -11.26 -17.29
C PRO A 43 25.51 -10.23 -16.20
N ASP A 44 24.70 -9.14 -16.16
CA ASP A 44 24.71 -8.08 -15.15
C ASP A 44 23.71 -8.33 -14.00
N TRP A 45 23.26 -9.58 -13.84
CA TRP A 45 22.38 -9.98 -12.72
C TRP A 45 23.19 -10.14 -11.43
N LEU A 46 22.69 -9.55 -10.34
CA LEU A 46 23.24 -9.73 -9.00
C LEU A 46 22.65 -11.01 -8.40
N VAL A 47 23.50 -11.99 -8.04
CA VAL A 47 23.06 -13.33 -7.59
C VAL A 47 22.72 -13.33 -6.10
N ASP A 48 23.43 -12.55 -5.27
CA ASP A 48 23.27 -12.54 -3.81
C ASP A 48 22.91 -11.12 -3.37
N LEU A 49 21.61 -10.81 -3.37
CA LEU A 49 21.11 -9.52 -2.88
C LEU A 49 20.84 -9.61 -1.38
N GLU A 50 21.60 -8.86 -0.58
CA GLU A 50 21.30 -8.68 0.84
C GLU A 50 20.27 -7.56 1.02
N LEU A 51 19.06 -7.93 1.46
CA LEU A 51 18.03 -6.95 1.81
C LEU A 51 18.34 -6.29 3.16
N PRO A 52 18.33 -4.95 3.24
CA PRO A 52 18.47 -4.25 4.52
C PRO A 52 17.42 -4.70 5.53
N ILE A 53 17.79 -4.84 6.79
CA ILE A 53 16.87 -5.22 7.89
C ILE A 53 15.72 -4.22 8.06
N THR A 54 15.88 -3.00 7.57
CA THR A 54 14.88 -1.94 7.57
C THR A 54 13.64 -2.30 6.75
N PHE A 55 13.77 -3.14 5.70
CA PHE A 55 12.62 -3.70 4.97
C PHE A 55 11.74 -4.60 5.85
N PHE A 56 12.36 -5.37 6.74
CA PHE A 56 11.62 -6.23 7.66
C PHE A 56 10.85 -5.40 8.70
N TYR A 57 11.49 -4.39 9.30
CA TYR A 57 10.83 -3.50 10.26
C TYR A 57 9.69 -2.71 9.62
N SER A 58 9.88 -2.20 8.41
CA SER A 58 8.83 -1.50 7.68
C SER A 58 7.62 -2.40 7.40
N THR A 59 7.85 -3.66 7.07
CA THR A 59 6.79 -4.65 6.84
C THR A 59 5.96 -4.88 8.11
N ILE A 60 6.62 -5.03 9.28
CA ILE A 60 5.90 -5.18 10.56
C ILE A 60 5.02 -3.95 10.85
N ILE A 61 5.54 -2.74 10.65
CA ILE A 61 4.77 -1.50 10.89
C ILE A 61 3.56 -1.43 9.96
N LEU A 62 3.71 -1.82 8.70
CA LEU A 62 2.60 -1.83 7.76
C LEU A 62 1.52 -2.86 8.15
N LEU A 63 1.91 -4.06 8.58
CA LEU A 63 0.96 -5.06 9.09
C LEU A 63 0.22 -4.57 10.33
N LEU A 64 0.91 -3.88 11.25
CA LEU A 64 0.24 -3.24 12.40
C LEU A 64 -0.76 -2.16 11.94
N SER A 65 -0.44 -1.39 10.89
CA SER A 65 -1.36 -0.40 10.31
C SER A 65 -2.63 -1.05 9.74
N SER A 66 -2.49 -2.22 9.12
CA SER A 66 -3.61 -3.03 8.63
C SER A 66 -4.56 -3.45 9.75
N ILE A 67 -4.01 -3.85 10.92
CA ILE A 67 -4.81 -4.19 12.09
C ILE A 67 -5.55 -2.95 12.62
N THR A 68 -4.88 -1.81 12.73
CA THR A 68 -5.51 -0.59 13.26
C THR A 68 -6.67 -0.08 12.41
N ILE A 69 -6.53 -0.10 11.07
CA ILE A 69 -7.63 0.31 10.19
C ILE A 69 -8.79 -0.70 10.21
N HIS A 70 -8.48 -1.99 10.38
CA HIS A 70 -9.52 -3.02 10.55
C HIS A 70 -10.33 -2.78 11.82
N ILE A 71 -9.67 -2.46 12.94
CA ILE A 71 -10.34 -2.10 14.20
C ILE A 71 -11.20 -0.85 14.01
N ALA A 72 -10.73 0.16 13.27
CA ALA A 72 -11.53 1.35 12.95
C ALA A 72 -12.82 0.98 12.20
N LYS A 73 -12.73 0.07 11.22
CA LYS A 73 -13.90 -0.46 10.46
C LYS A 73 -14.88 -1.21 11.37
N LEU A 74 -14.39 -2.06 12.28
CA LEU A 74 -15.24 -2.79 13.25
C LEU A 74 -15.96 -1.83 14.19
N ASN A 75 -15.27 -0.80 14.68
CA ASN A 75 -15.88 0.22 15.54
C ASN A 75 -16.96 1.03 14.79
N LEU A 76 -16.76 1.33 13.50
CA LEU A 76 -17.78 1.98 12.68
C LEU A 76 -19.00 1.06 12.46
N SER A 77 -18.80 -0.23 12.25
CA SER A 77 -19.91 -1.19 12.07
C SER A 77 -20.75 -1.34 13.34
N LYS A 78 -20.09 -1.32 14.52
CA LYS A 78 -20.73 -1.38 15.85
C LYS A 78 -21.28 -0.04 16.33
N SER A 79 -21.30 1.00 15.47
CA SER A 79 -21.79 2.35 15.77
C SER A 79 -21.17 2.95 17.05
N ARG A 80 -19.89 2.68 17.29
CA ARG A 80 -19.14 3.23 18.43
C ARG A 80 -18.94 4.75 18.28
N PRO A 81 -18.66 5.49 19.37
CA PRO A 81 -18.43 6.92 19.34
C PRO A 81 -17.34 7.29 18.32
N LYS A 82 -17.58 8.38 17.56
CA LYS A 82 -16.63 8.86 16.51
C LYS A 82 -15.21 9.05 17.01
N LYS A 83 -15.04 9.43 18.26
CA LYS A 83 -13.72 9.65 18.88
C LYS A 83 -12.87 8.37 18.86
N ILE A 84 -13.49 7.20 19.08
CA ILE A 84 -12.79 5.91 19.05
C ILE A 84 -12.36 5.57 17.61
N ILE A 85 -13.27 5.72 16.64
CA ILE A 85 -12.99 5.47 15.22
C ILE A 85 -11.85 6.39 14.75
N LEU A 86 -11.92 7.67 15.10
CA LEU A 86 -10.92 8.67 14.72
C LEU A 86 -9.53 8.34 15.28
N ARG A 87 -9.45 7.88 16.56
CA ARG A 87 -8.17 7.47 17.16
C ARG A 87 -7.50 6.36 16.38
N TRP A 88 -8.25 5.34 15.97
CA TRP A 88 -7.72 4.22 15.20
C TRP A 88 -7.31 4.64 13.77
N LEU A 89 -8.06 5.53 13.11
CA LEU A 89 -7.68 6.07 11.81
C LEU A 89 -6.41 6.92 11.88
N VAL A 90 -6.28 7.75 12.92
CA VAL A 90 -5.06 8.57 13.14
C VAL A 90 -3.87 7.65 13.46
N ALA A 91 -4.05 6.60 14.26
CA ALA A 91 -3.00 5.61 14.50
C ALA A 91 -2.54 4.94 13.19
N THR A 92 -3.47 4.56 12.32
CA THR A 92 -3.15 4.02 10.98
C THR A 92 -2.35 5.02 10.15
N LEU A 93 -2.73 6.30 10.17
CA LEU A 93 -2.02 7.36 9.43
C LEU A 93 -0.59 7.53 9.93
N ILE A 94 -0.39 7.55 11.24
CA ILE A 94 0.95 7.66 11.85
C ILE A 94 1.81 6.44 11.44
N LEU A 95 1.27 5.22 11.53
CA LEU A 95 1.99 4.01 11.11
C LEU A 95 2.32 4.03 9.60
N GLY A 96 1.40 4.50 8.75
CA GLY A 96 1.65 4.67 7.32
C GLY A 96 2.76 5.70 7.02
N ILE A 97 2.80 6.81 7.75
CA ILE A 97 3.88 7.80 7.64
C ILE A 97 5.21 7.21 8.14
N CYS A 98 5.21 6.51 9.26
CA CYS A 98 6.40 5.81 9.78
C CYS A 98 6.94 4.80 8.75
N PHE A 99 6.07 4.06 8.07
CA PHE A 99 6.47 3.16 6.98
C PHE A 99 7.21 3.92 5.86
N VAL A 100 6.68 5.07 5.41
CA VAL A 100 7.33 5.88 4.37
C VAL A 100 8.72 6.34 4.83
N PHE A 101 8.86 6.78 6.07
CA PHE A 101 10.18 7.15 6.62
C PHE A 101 11.15 5.97 6.65
N LEU A 102 10.71 4.78 7.05
CA LEU A 102 11.55 3.59 7.02
C LEU A 102 11.96 3.20 5.60
N GLN A 103 11.09 3.40 4.61
CA GLN A 103 11.46 3.16 3.21
C GLN A 103 12.55 4.12 2.72
N LEU A 104 12.52 5.38 3.13
CA LEU A 104 13.60 6.33 2.81
C LEU A 104 14.92 5.93 3.45
N ILE A 105 14.89 5.42 4.71
CA ILE A 105 16.07 4.87 5.37
C ILE A 105 16.56 3.63 4.63
N SER A 106 15.66 2.72 4.24
CA SER A 106 16.01 1.51 3.50
C SER A 106 16.69 1.82 2.17
N PHE A 107 16.25 2.87 1.47
CA PHE A 107 16.93 3.32 0.25
C PHE A 107 18.33 3.86 0.53
N LYS A 108 18.53 4.56 1.65
CA LYS A 108 19.85 5.01 2.06
C LYS A 108 20.74 3.82 2.40
N ASP A 109 20.24 2.83 3.16
CA ASP A 109 20.99 1.61 3.49
C ASP A 109 21.41 0.85 2.22
N LEU A 110 20.53 0.74 1.20
CA LEU A 110 20.86 0.12 -0.09
C LEU A 110 22.01 0.86 -0.80
N ILE A 111 22.00 2.18 -0.78
CA ILE A 111 23.09 3.00 -1.39
C ILE A 111 24.40 2.79 -0.62
N GLU A 112 24.37 2.74 0.72
CA GLU A 112 25.56 2.49 1.56
C GLU A 112 26.13 1.07 1.36
N MET A 113 25.29 0.09 1.03
CA MET A 113 25.69 -1.26 0.62
C MET A 113 26.25 -1.33 -0.82
N GLY A 114 26.25 -0.21 -1.55
CA GLY A 114 26.75 -0.17 -2.92
C GLY A 114 25.70 -0.53 -3.99
N TYR A 115 24.43 -0.65 -3.63
CA TYR A 115 23.33 -0.96 -4.54
C TYR A 115 22.73 0.32 -5.12
N PHE A 116 23.24 0.75 -6.27
CA PHE A 116 22.80 1.99 -6.91
C PHE A 116 21.61 1.76 -7.85
N PHE A 117 20.72 2.76 -7.96
CA PHE A 117 19.58 2.74 -8.87
C PHE A 117 20.02 2.82 -10.34
N ALA A 118 21.00 3.68 -10.67
CA ALA A 118 21.46 3.96 -12.01
C ALA A 118 22.95 4.34 -12.01
N GLY A 119 23.61 4.19 -13.16
CA GLY A 119 25.02 4.51 -13.33
C GLY A 119 25.88 3.28 -13.61
N ALA A 120 27.18 3.45 -13.70
CA ALA A 120 28.13 2.38 -14.08
C ALA A 120 28.21 1.22 -13.07
N GLN A 121 27.77 1.46 -11.82
CA GLN A 121 27.80 0.46 -10.74
C GLN A 121 26.39 -0.11 -10.45
N SER A 122 25.35 0.33 -11.17
CA SER A 122 24.01 -0.23 -11.02
C SER A 122 23.89 -1.59 -11.71
N THR A 123 23.10 -2.47 -11.12
CA THR A 123 22.71 -3.75 -11.70
C THR A 123 21.24 -3.72 -12.09
N ILE A 124 20.83 -4.62 -12.98
CA ILE A 124 19.43 -4.74 -13.35
C ILE A 124 18.59 -5.11 -12.12
N THR A 125 19.08 -6.00 -11.27
CA THR A 125 18.44 -6.42 -10.02
C THR A 125 18.11 -5.22 -9.12
N THR A 126 19.11 -4.37 -8.85
CA THR A 126 18.93 -3.18 -7.99
C THR A 126 17.96 -2.19 -8.60
N SER A 127 18.05 -1.93 -9.91
CA SER A 127 17.13 -1.03 -10.61
C SER A 127 15.67 -1.45 -10.50
N PHE A 128 15.38 -2.75 -10.63
CA PHE A 128 14.02 -3.28 -10.45
C PHE A 128 13.50 -3.12 -9.01
N ILE A 129 14.35 -3.34 -7.99
CA ILE A 129 13.97 -3.16 -6.60
C ILE A 129 13.57 -1.70 -6.35
N TYR A 130 14.39 -0.74 -6.80
CA TYR A 130 14.06 0.67 -6.68
C TYR A 130 12.76 1.05 -7.40
N VAL A 131 12.57 0.57 -8.65
CA VAL A 131 11.36 0.87 -9.43
C VAL A 131 10.11 0.31 -8.76
N LEU A 132 10.13 -0.98 -8.35
CA LEU A 132 8.99 -1.63 -7.71
C LEU A 132 8.64 -0.98 -6.37
N THR A 133 9.66 -0.70 -5.54
CA THR A 133 9.45 -0.06 -4.23
C THR A 133 8.96 1.38 -4.39
N PHE A 134 9.52 2.15 -5.33
CA PHE A 134 9.08 3.52 -5.62
C PHE A 134 7.65 3.56 -6.16
N LEU A 135 7.31 2.65 -7.07
CA LEU A 135 5.96 2.54 -7.61
C LEU A 135 4.95 2.20 -6.49
N HIS A 136 5.31 1.28 -5.58
CA HIS A 136 4.49 0.99 -4.41
C HIS A 136 4.35 2.23 -3.50
N ALA A 137 5.45 2.94 -3.23
CA ALA A 137 5.43 4.17 -2.41
C ALA A 137 4.50 5.24 -3.01
N THR A 138 4.45 5.37 -4.35
CA THR A 138 3.53 6.28 -5.03
C THR A 138 2.06 5.90 -4.78
N HIS A 139 1.72 4.61 -4.84
CA HIS A 139 0.38 4.11 -4.54
C HIS A 139 0.05 4.27 -3.04
N LEU A 140 1.02 4.06 -2.16
CA LEU A 140 0.85 4.30 -0.73
C LEU A 140 0.60 5.78 -0.42
N PHE A 141 1.26 6.69 -1.12
CA PHE A 141 0.98 8.13 -1.00
C PHE A 141 -0.47 8.45 -1.37
N ALA A 142 -1.00 7.86 -2.45
CA ALA A 142 -2.42 7.94 -2.78
C ALA A 142 -3.30 7.34 -1.65
N GLY A 143 -2.87 6.23 -1.04
CA GLY A 143 -3.52 5.62 0.13
C GLY A 143 -3.57 6.57 1.34
N ILE A 144 -2.48 7.28 1.62
CA ILE A 144 -2.41 8.30 2.70
C ILE A 144 -3.41 9.44 2.42
N ILE A 145 -3.54 9.88 1.18
CA ILE A 145 -4.55 10.90 0.79
C ILE A 145 -5.96 10.35 1.06
N VAL A 146 -6.26 9.13 0.62
CA VAL A 146 -7.55 8.48 0.88
C VAL A 146 -7.82 8.38 2.38
N LEU A 147 -6.84 7.97 3.18
CA LEU A 147 -6.95 7.86 4.63
C LEU A 147 -7.19 9.21 5.29
N SER A 148 -6.53 10.27 4.83
CA SER A 148 -6.75 11.65 5.29
C SER A 148 -8.18 12.11 5.00
N VAL A 149 -8.72 11.78 3.83
CA VAL A 149 -10.12 12.04 3.47
C VAL A 149 -11.08 11.24 4.36
N LEU A 150 -10.74 9.98 4.73
CA LEU A 150 -11.53 9.19 5.68
C LEU A 150 -11.58 9.84 7.05
N ILE A 151 -10.44 10.31 7.56
CA ILE A 151 -10.34 11.04 8.84
C ILE A 151 -11.20 12.30 8.80
N TYR A 152 -11.03 13.13 7.77
CA TYR A 152 -11.79 14.36 7.60
C TYR A 152 -13.32 14.12 7.59
N LYS A 153 -13.78 13.16 6.78
CA LYS A 153 -15.22 12.84 6.68
C LYS A 153 -15.77 12.20 7.97
N THR A 154 -14.96 11.43 8.70
CA THR A 154 -15.35 10.87 10.00
C THR A 154 -15.48 11.97 11.04
N TYR A 155 -14.56 12.93 11.04
CA TYR A 155 -14.62 14.09 11.95
C TYR A 155 -15.92 14.88 11.78
N PHE A 156 -16.36 15.12 10.55
CA PHE A 156 -17.62 15.81 10.20
C PHE A 156 -18.86 14.89 10.18
N ASN A 157 -18.80 13.69 10.73
CA ASN A 157 -19.92 12.72 10.84
C ASN A 157 -20.53 12.28 9.48
N LYS A 158 -19.86 12.51 8.35
CA LYS A 158 -20.40 12.21 7.01
C LYS A 158 -20.54 10.71 6.72
N TYR A 159 -19.91 9.83 7.51
CA TYR A 159 -19.99 8.37 7.37
C TYR A 159 -21.04 7.69 8.25
N LEU A 160 -21.69 8.42 9.14
CA LEU A 160 -22.78 7.86 9.95
C LEU A 160 -23.99 7.47 9.08
N VAL A 161 -24.19 8.17 7.95
CA VAL A 161 -25.30 7.94 7.01
C VAL A 161 -24.90 7.00 5.87
N ASN A 162 -23.68 7.10 5.33
CA ASN A 162 -23.23 6.28 4.20
C ASN A 162 -21.84 5.71 4.42
N LYS A 163 -21.77 4.45 4.82
CA LYS A 163 -20.53 3.72 5.13
C LYS A 163 -19.76 3.25 3.89
N LEU A 164 -20.31 3.40 2.67
CA LEU A 164 -19.69 2.85 1.45
C LEU A 164 -18.28 3.40 1.21
N GLY A 165 -18.12 4.72 1.21
CA GLY A 165 -16.83 5.36 0.96
C GLY A 165 -15.77 4.96 1.98
N PHE A 166 -16.17 4.79 3.25
CA PHE A 166 -15.28 4.29 4.30
C PHE A 166 -14.79 2.86 3.97
N ASN A 167 -15.73 1.96 3.64
CA ASN A 167 -15.38 0.58 3.31
C ASN A 167 -14.47 0.49 2.08
N LEU A 168 -14.70 1.30 1.05
CA LEU A 168 -13.86 1.34 -0.15
C LEU A 168 -12.42 1.80 0.20
N GLY A 169 -12.29 2.84 1.03
CA GLY A 169 -10.97 3.31 1.48
C GLY A 169 -10.22 2.28 2.33
N VAL A 170 -10.91 1.57 3.24
CA VAL A 170 -10.31 0.47 4.02
C VAL A 170 -9.87 -0.68 3.10
N THR A 171 -10.69 -1.05 2.10
CA THR A 171 -10.33 -2.09 1.14
C THR A 171 -9.08 -1.68 0.34
N PHE A 172 -8.99 -0.42 -0.08
CA PHE A 172 -7.82 0.09 -0.79
C PHE A 172 -6.56 0.03 0.08
N TRP A 173 -6.65 0.41 1.36
CA TRP A 173 -5.52 0.34 2.29
C TRP A 173 -5.02 -1.10 2.48
N HIS A 174 -5.92 -2.03 2.79
CA HIS A 174 -5.55 -3.45 2.92
C HIS A 174 -4.93 -4.02 1.64
N PHE A 175 -5.41 -3.59 0.48
CA PHE A 175 -4.81 -4.00 -0.79
C PHE A 175 -3.35 -3.54 -0.89
N LEU A 176 -3.05 -2.30 -0.51
CA LEU A 176 -1.66 -1.79 -0.51
C LEU A 176 -0.77 -2.57 0.49
N ASP A 177 -1.30 -2.90 1.68
CA ASP A 177 -0.59 -3.72 2.66
C ASP A 177 -0.25 -5.11 2.11
N VAL A 178 -1.21 -5.78 1.46
CA VAL A 178 -1.01 -7.09 0.83
C VAL A 178 -0.04 -7.00 -0.34
N LEU A 179 -0.13 -5.94 -1.15
CA LEU A 179 0.78 -5.71 -2.26
C LEU A 179 2.23 -5.53 -1.78
N TRP A 180 2.44 -4.78 -0.68
CA TRP A 180 3.78 -4.67 -0.07
C TRP A 180 4.29 -6.01 0.44
N LEU A 181 3.45 -6.78 1.14
CA LEU A 181 3.83 -8.09 1.63
C LEU A 181 4.24 -9.02 0.47
N TYR A 182 3.51 -8.97 -0.64
CA TYR A 182 3.88 -9.68 -1.86
C TYR A 182 5.26 -9.25 -2.37
N LEU A 183 5.54 -7.94 -2.47
CA LEU A 183 6.83 -7.43 -2.93
C LEU A 183 7.97 -7.81 -1.99
N PHE A 184 7.76 -7.68 -0.68
CA PHE A 184 8.75 -8.07 0.33
C PHE A 184 9.12 -9.55 0.23
N LEU A 185 8.11 -10.44 0.16
CA LEU A 185 8.33 -11.88 -0.02
C LEU A 185 8.97 -12.18 -1.37
N PHE A 186 8.58 -11.47 -2.42
CA PHE A 186 9.17 -11.60 -3.74
C PHE A 186 10.67 -11.29 -3.71
N PHE A 187 11.07 -10.17 -3.11
CA PHE A 187 12.49 -9.83 -2.98
C PHE A 187 13.24 -10.78 -2.07
N TYR A 188 12.60 -11.30 -1.02
CA TYR A 188 13.22 -12.23 -0.08
C TYR A 188 13.53 -13.60 -0.72
N PHE A 189 12.65 -14.10 -1.60
CA PHE A 189 12.82 -15.41 -2.23
C PHE A 189 13.53 -15.36 -3.58
N PHE A 190 13.47 -14.25 -4.28
CA PHE A 190 13.96 -14.12 -5.65
C PHE A 190 15.02 -13.03 -5.83
N GLY A 191 15.35 -12.28 -4.79
CA GLY A 191 16.39 -11.26 -4.77
C GLY A 191 17.81 -11.79 -4.72
#